data_e97873cfe405b88b98b1ffe6aaa291af
#
_entry.id   e97873cfe405b88b98b1ffe6aaa291af
#
_cell.length_a   1.000
_cell.length_b   1.000
_cell.length_c   1.000
_cell.angle_alpha   90.00
_cell.angle_beta   90.00
_cell.angle_gamma   90.00
#
_symmetry.space_group_name_H-M   'P 1'
#
loop_
_entity.id
_entity.type
_entity.pdbx_description
1 polymer ?
#
loop_
_entity_poly.entity_id
_entity_poly.type
_entity_poly.pdbx_seq_one_letter_code
_entity_poly.pdbx_strand_id
1 'polypeptide(L)'
;MPTPKEIFGEEIQNDTPLTVCYRNQSPVIVTAHAIGMGMYREGYDLPLQMPSSPNVWEAIGYESSKEIRDGEEVTLYRTTRTSPELLKVDRNEIIEFLAYEDFTELKKALIQSLRNDINKEMLLPSDIMIIDMDAIGSLTNRASIMTMVNMEDNYEGNLSIHMAGSLSPEDFFRKDSIVYTSVFRAKGNETFMVYIVNAQRCINSLIPRSDRNALFTAITRSKGWVKVMGYGEEMKVLCKEFEQVKNNDFKLHFSHYPTKDERKQMILNNSDLDEQTLKSIQDARSRVAKAKATGKAMNNLQLMMEIMGVS
;
A
#
# COMPACT_ATOMS: atom_id res chain seq x y z
N MET A 1 -9.94 -4.94 -18.42
CA MET A 1 -10.12 -3.54 -18.88
C MET A 1 -10.19 -3.57 -20.39
N PRO A 2 -11.11 -2.84 -20.99
CA PRO A 2 -11.15 -2.72 -22.44
C PRO A 2 -9.85 -2.10 -22.96
N THR A 3 -9.40 -2.52 -24.13
CA THR A 3 -8.22 -1.98 -24.81
C THR A 3 -8.51 -0.58 -25.37
N PRO A 4 -7.49 0.26 -25.62
CA PRO A 4 -7.69 1.55 -26.28
C PRO A 4 -8.49 1.45 -27.59
N LYS A 5 -8.28 0.40 -28.37
CA LYS A 5 -9.02 0.13 -29.60
C LYS A 5 -10.52 -0.12 -29.35
N GLU A 6 -10.86 -0.83 -28.26
CA GLU A 6 -12.27 -1.06 -27.88
C GLU A 6 -12.95 0.19 -27.36
N ILE A 7 -12.18 1.14 -26.77
CA ILE A 7 -12.71 2.40 -26.25
C ILE A 7 -12.84 3.47 -27.34
N PHE A 8 -11.82 3.60 -28.20
CA PHE A 8 -11.69 4.71 -29.15
C PHE A 8 -11.96 4.33 -30.63
N GLY A 9 -12.12 3.02 -30.89
CA GLY A 9 -12.44 2.53 -32.27
C GLY A 9 -11.26 2.51 -33.23
N GLU A 10 -10.09 3.05 -32.83
CA GLU A 10 -8.88 3.13 -33.65
C GLU A 10 -7.66 2.63 -32.88
N GLU A 11 -6.65 2.15 -33.61
CA GLU A 11 -5.32 1.90 -33.01
C GLU A 11 -4.65 3.25 -32.75
N ILE A 12 -4.44 3.56 -31.46
CA ILE A 12 -3.66 4.74 -31.08
C ILE A 12 -2.21 4.48 -31.48
N GLN A 13 -1.79 5.11 -32.57
CA GLN A 13 -0.43 4.95 -33.12
C GLN A 13 0.67 5.60 -32.26
N ASN A 14 0.30 6.36 -31.21
CA ASN A 14 1.22 7.12 -30.35
C ASN A 14 0.93 6.88 -28.87
N ASP A 15 0.94 5.62 -28.43
CA ASP A 15 0.93 5.32 -26.99
C ASP A 15 2.34 5.57 -26.44
N THR A 16 2.59 6.79 -25.96
CA THR A 16 3.88 7.15 -25.35
C THR A 16 3.81 6.80 -23.86
N PRO A 17 4.50 5.77 -23.41
CA PRO A 17 4.51 5.41 -22.00
C PRO A 17 5.14 6.54 -21.17
N LEU A 18 4.53 6.85 -20.03
CA LEU A 18 5.07 7.80 -19.07
C LEU A 18 6.20 7.14 -18.27
N THR A 19 7.42 7.24 -18.79
CA THR A 19 8.62 6.63 -18.18
C THR A 19 9.10 7.41 -16.95
N VAL A 20 8.79 8.70 -16.84
CA VAL A 20 9.22 9.55 -15.73
C VAL A 20 8.16 9.59 -14.64
N CYS A 21 8.55 9.20 -13.44
CA CYS A 21 7.71 9.28 -12.25
C CYS A 21 8.05 10.54 -11.46
N TYR A 22 7.34 11.64 -11.72
CA TYR A 22 7.54 12.90 -11.01
C TYR A 22 6.94 12.94 -9.60
N ARG A 23 6.02 12.01 -9.29
CA ARG A 23 5.35 11.97 -8.00
C ARG A 23 6.21 11.32 -6.92
N ASN A 24 6.73 10.13 -7.24
CA ASN A 24 7.43 9.31 -6.27
C ASN A 24 8.93 9.30 -6.55
N GLN A 25 9.71 9.55 -5.52
CA GLN A 25 11.16 9.36 -5.57
C GLN A 25 11.49 7.86 -5.68
N SER A 26 12.69 7.55 -6.16
CA SER A 26 13.13 6.16 -6.36
C SER A 26 12.90 5.24 -5.15
N PRO A 27 13.23 5.62 -3.88
CA PRO A 27 12.98 4.75 -2.74
C PRO A 27 11.49 4.37 -2.57
N VAL A 28 10.58 5.31 -2.81
CA VAL A 28 9.13 5.08 -2.67
C VAL A 28 8.63 4.13 -3.76
N ILE A 29 8.89 4.45 -5.03
CA ILE A 29 8.34 3.67 -6.15
C ILE A 29 8.97 2.28 -6.27
N VAL A 30 10.27 2.15 -5.98
CA VAL A 30 10.95 0.84 -5.99
C VAL A 30 10.43 -0.03 -4.85
N THR A 31 10.30 0.52 -3.64
CA THR A 31 9.69 -0.21 -2.51
C THR A 31 8.26 -0.63 -2.83
N ALA A 32 7.46 0.27 -3.39
CA ALA A 32 6.09 -0.06 -3.78
C ALA A 32 6.04 -1.24 -4.76
N HIS A 33 6.91 -1.27 -5.78
CA HIS A 33 7.00 -2.41 -6.70
C HIS A 33 7.48 -3.68 -6.01
N ALA A 34 8.57 -3.64 -5.24
CA ALA A 34 9.11 -4.81 -4.57
C ALA A 34 8.08 -5.47 -3.63
N ILE A 35 7.46 -4.66 -2.77
CA ILE A 35 6.46 -5.13 -1.80
C ILE A 35 5.15 -5.52 -2.51
N GLY A 36 4.69 -4.71 -3.46
CA GLY A 36 3.48 -4.99 -4.23
C GLY A 36 3.58 -6.28 -5.05
N MET A 37 4.73 -6.56 -5.62
CA MET A 37 4.99 -7.80 -6.32
C MET A 37 5.32 -8.98 -5.40
N GLY A 38 5.56 -8.73 -4.11
CA GLY A 38 5.97 -9.77 -3.16
C GLY A 38 7.29 -10.44 -3.56
N MET A 39 8.30 -9.62 -3.96
CA MET A 39 9.57 -10.13 -4.46
C MET A 39 10.39 -10.84 -3.40
N TYR A 40 10.36 -10.33 -2.17
CA TYR A 40 11.23 -10.79 -1.07
C TYR A 40 10.47 -11.57 0.00
N ARG A 41 9.42 -12.30 -0.39
CA ARG A 41 8.65 -13.14 0.52
C ARG A 41 9.50 -14.31 1.00
N GLU A 42 9.57 -14.49 2.31
CA GLU A 42 10.30 -15.59 2.93
C GLU A 42 9.72 -16.96 2.49
N GLY A 43 10.58 -17.88 2.06
CA GLY A 43 10.20 -19.22 1.62
C GLY A 43 9.67 -19.30 0.17
N TYR A 44 9.81 -18.25 -0.61
CA TYR A 44 9.42 -18.24 -2.02
C TYR A 44 10.56 -17.73 -2.90
N ASP A 45 10.91 -18.51 -3.93
CA ASP A 45 11.97 -18.14 -4.89
C ASP A 45 11.47 -17.17 -5.97
N LEU A 46 10.16 -17.08 -6.17
CA LEU A 46 9.54 -16.28 -7.20
C LEU A 46 8.63 -15.20 -6.61
N PRO A 47 8.52 -14.04 -7.27
CA PRO A 47 7.52 -13.03 -6.93
C PRO A 47 6.09 -13.58 -6.98
N LEU A 48 5.18 -12.98 -6.22
CA LEU A 48 3.75 -13.30 -6.29
C LEU A 48 3.14 -12.88 -7.63
N GLN A 49 3.62 -11.77 -8.18
CA GLN A 49 3.20 -11.20 -9.45
C GLN A 49 4.30 -10.34 -10.05
N MET A 50 4.30 -10.22 -11.38
CA MET A 50 5.21 -9.31 -12.08
C MET A 50 4.69 -8.99 -13.49
N PRO A 51 5.30 -8.01 -14.19
CA PRO A 51 4.96 -7.73 -15.58
C PRO A 51 5.11 -8.94 -16.48
N SER A 52 4.23 -9.07 -17.46
CA SER A 52 4.20 -10.19 -18.41
C SER A 52 5.41 -10.23 -19.35
N SER A 53 6.01 -9.07 -19.63
CA SER A 53 7.14 -8.91 -20.53
C SER A 53 8.26 -8.08 -19.88
N PRO A 54 9.56 -8.41 -20.13
CA PRO A 54 10.69 -7.60 -19.69
C PRO A 54 10.65 -6.14 -20.18
N ASN A 55 10.12 -5.89 -21.36
CA ASN A 55 10.04 -4.53 -21.95
C ASN A 55 9.18 -3.56 -21.13
N VAL A 56 8.26 -4.08 -20.30
CA VAL A 56 7.44 -3.23 -19.40
C VAL A 56 8.31 -2.47 -18.41
N TRP A 57 9.44 -3.03 -17.97
CA TRP A 57 10.33 -2.35 -17.03
C TRP A 57 10.88 -1.04 -17.58
N GLU A 58 11.36 -1.06 -18.81
CA GLU A 58 11.81 0.17 -19.49
C GLU A 58 10.65 1.16 -19.68
N ALA A 59 9.48 0.65 -20.11
CA ALA A 59 8.29 1.47 -20.31
C ALA A 59 7.82 2.18 -19.03
N ILE A 60 8.05 1.59 -17.85
CA ILE A 60 7.72 2.22 -16.55
C ILE A 60 8.93 2.92 -15.91
N GLY A 61 10.04 3.08 -16.64
CA GLY A 61 11.19 3.89 -16.28
C GLY A 61 12.27 3.20 -15.46
N TYR A 62 12.38 1.87 -15.52
CA TYR A 62 13.53 1.15 -14.99
C TYR A 62 14.62 1.00 -16.05
N GLU A 63 15.85 1.10 -15.61
CA GLU A 63 17.04 0.69 -16.33
C GLU A 63 17.53 -0.64 -15.74
N SER A 64 18.27 -1.42 -16.52
CA SER A 64 18.82 -2.69 -16.07
C SER A 64 20.35 -2.68 -16.09
N SER A 65 20.95 -3.43 -15.17
CA SER A 65 22.42 -3.59 -15.10
C SER A 65 23.00 -4.32 -16.31
N LYS A 66 22.19 -5.15 -16.96
CA LYS A 66 22.50 -5.91 -18.18
C LYS A 66 21.19 -6.25 -18.90
N GLU A 67 21.28 -6.82 -20.10
CA GLU A 67 20.12 -7.33 -20.82
C GLU A 67 19.30 -8.30 -19.95
N ILE A 68 17.98 -8.11 -19.89
CA ILE A 68 17.10 -8.96 -19.10
C ILE A 68 16.87 -10.26 -19.85
N ARG A 69 17.34 -11.36 -19.29
CA ARG A 69 17.18 -12.71 -19.82
C ARG A 69 16.50 -13.62 -18.81
N ASP A 70 15.61 -14.45 -19.32
CA ASP A 70 14.88 -15.47 -18.54
C ASP A 70 15.87 -16.39 -17.81
N GLY A 71 15.68 -16.59 -16.51
CA GLY A 71 16.52 -17.46 -15.69
C GLY A 71 17.83 -16.85 -15.21
N GLU A 72 18.21 -15.67 -15.69
CA GLU A 72 19.46 -15.02 -15.29
C GLU A 72 19.27 -14.01 -14.15
N GLU A 73 20.35 -13.76 -13.43
CA GLU A 73 20.41 -12.68 -12.45
C GLU A 73 20.33 -11.32 -13.16
N VAL A 74 19.55 -10.38 -12.60
CA VAL A 74 19.49 -9.00 -13.08
C VAL A 74 19.09 -8.05 -11.97
N THR A 75 19.63 -6.82 -12.02
CA THR A 75 19.23 -5.73 -11.13
C THR A 75 18.60 -4.60 -11.94
N LEU A 76 17.38 -4.21 -11.54
CA LEU A 76 16.63 -3.12 -12.14
C LEU A 76 16.67 -1.91 -11.18
N TYR A 77 16.91 -0.74 -11.72
CA TYR A 77 17.05 0.48 -10.93
C TYR A 77 16.42 1.68 -11.64
N ARG A 78 16.14 2.72 -10.88
CA ARG A 78 15.69 4.00 -11.42
C ARG A 78 16.80 5.05 -11.23
N THR A 79 16.92 5.93 -12.19
CA THR A 79 17.86 7.04 -12.16
C THR A 79 17.14 8.35 -11.86
N THR A 80 17.87 9.41 -11.57
CA THR A 80 17.31 10.77 -11.41
C THR A 80 16.59 11.26 -12.67
N ARG A 81 16.88 10.67 -13.82
CA ARG A 81 16.17 10.93 -15.09
C ARG A 81 14.74 10.40 -15.07
N THR A 82 14.51 9.24 -14.47
CA THR A 82 13.20 8.56 -14.46
C THR A 82 12.46 8.68 -13.11
N SER A 83 13.18 9.05 -12.05
CA SER A 83 12.63 9.42 -10.73
C SER A 83 13.47 10.59 -10.18
N PRO A 84 13.12 11.84 -10.50
CA PRO A 84 13.81 13.01 -9.98
C PRO A 84 13.78 13.05 -8.44
N GLU A 85 14.92 13.42 -7.86
CA GLU A 85 15.00 13.64 -6.41
C GLU A 85 14.35 14.97 -6.06
N LEU A 86 13.21 14.89 -5.36
CA LEU A 86 12.44 16.06 -4.92
C LEU A 86 12.93 16.55 -3.56
N LEU A 87 13.44 15.65 -2.73
CA LEU A 87 13.93 15.93 -1.38
C LEU A 87 15.43 15.60 -1.31
N LYS A 88 16.21 16.49 -0.70
CA LYS A 88 17.64 16.28 -0.42
C LYS A 88 17.80 15.73 1.00
N VAL A 89 17.25 14.56 1.25
CA VAL A 89 17.28 13.84 2.52
C VAL A 89 17.86 12.44 2.33
N ASP A 90 18.24 11.77 3.41
CA ASP A 90 18.67 10.38 3.33
C ASP A 90 17.55 9.51 2.72
N ARG A 91 17.90 8.68 1.77
CA ARG A 91 16.96 7.77 1.09
C ARG A 91 16.25 6.84 2.07
N ASN A 92 16.90 6.51 3.19
CA ASN A 92 16.33 5.68 4.25
C ASN A 92 15.26 6.38 5.09
N GLU A 93 15.23 7.73 5.07
CA GLU A 93 14.23 8.53 5.78
C GLU A 93 12.98 8.80 4.95
N ILE A 94 13.02 8.52 3.63
CA ILE A 94 11.90 8.78 2.72
C ILE A 94 10.75 7.79 2.93
N ILE A 95 11.09 6.53 3.21
CA ILE A 95 10.10 5.48 3.47
C ILE A 95 10.55 4.58 4.62
N GLU A 96 9.64 4.32 5.56
CA GLU A 96 9.88 3.51 6.75
C GLU A 96 8.78 2.45 6.90
N PHE A 97 9.16 1.27 7.40
CA PHE A 97 8.24 0.19 7.80
C PHE A 97 8.41 -0.06 9.30
N LEU A 98 7.32 0.09 10.05
CA LEU A 98 7.35 0.11 11.51
C LEU A 98 6.38 -0.92 12.08
N ALA A 99 6.91 -1.87 12.85
CA ALA A 99 6.15 -2.92 13.51
C ALA A 99 5.97 -2.61 15.00
N TYR A 100 4.75 -2.76 15.50
CA TYR A 100 4.36 -2.58 16.88
C TYR A 100 3.83 -3.89 17.47
N GLU A 101 3.75 -4.00 18.77
CA GLU A 101 3.23 -5.21 19.41
C GLU A 101 1.71 -5.34 19.20
N ASP A 102 0.98 -4.23 19.36
CA ASP A 102 -0.46 -4.20 19.19
C ASP A 102 -0.96 -2.86 18.57
N PHE A 103 -2.26 -2.80 18.34
CA PHE A 103 -2.90 -1.59 17.80
C PHE A 103 -2.83 -0.40 18.75
N THR A 104 -2.72 -0.61 20.07
CA THR A 104 -2.64 0.47 21.04
C THR A 104 -1.28 1.18 20.97
N GLU A 105 -0.20 0.41 20.82
CA GLU A 105 1.13 0.97 20.62
C GLU A 105 1.25 1.67 19.26
N LEU A 106 0.69 1.07 18.22
CA LEU A 106 0.63 1.72 16.90
C LEU A 106 -0.06 3.08 16.99
N LYS A 107 -1.22 3.17 17.68
CA LYS A 107 -1.95 4.45 17.84
C LYS A 107 -1.11 5.50 18.56
N LYS A 108 -0.44 5.14 19.66
CA LYS A 108 0.45 6.06 20.39
C LYS A 108 1.56 6.58 19.49
N ALA A 109 2.26 5.69 18.78
CA ALA A 109 3.34 6.06 17.89
C ALA A 109 2.86 6.91 16.72
N LEU A 110 1.69 6.61 16.14
CA LEU A 110 1.06 7.43 15.10
C LEU A 110 0.78 8.84 15.61
N ILE A 111 0.11 9.00 16.75
CA ILE A 111 -0.24 10.29 17.32
C ILE A 111 1.02 11.12 17.62
N GLN A 112 2.04 10.48 18.18
CA GLN A 112 3.33 11.15 18.45
C GLN A 112 4.01 11.60 17.16
N SER A 113 4.01 10.76 16.11
CA SER A 113 4.57 11.11 14.80
C SER A 113 3.82 12.27 14.16
N LEU A 114 2.48 12.26 14.18
CA LEU A 114 1.65 13.35 13.66
C LEU A 114 1.92 14.68 14.36
N ARG A 115 2.07 14.66 15.69
CA ARG A 115 2.43 15.85 16.47
C ARG A 115 3.82 16.36 16.13
N ASN A 116 4.78 15.45 15.94
CA ASN A 116 6.13 15.80 15.52
C ASN A 116 6.13 16.47 14.14
N ASP A 117 5.44 15.87 13.18
CA ASP A 117 5.37 16.39 11.81
C ASP A 117 4.75 17.78 11.76
N ILE A 118 3.71 18.04 12.54
CA ILE A 118 3.05 19.37 12.59
C ILE A 118 3.88 20.38 13.38
N ASN A 119 4.36 20.01 14.58
CA ASN A 119 4.94 20.98 15.51
C ASN A 119 6.44 21.22 15.29
N LYS A 120 7.18 20.22 14.79
CA LYS A 120 8.63 20.33 14.56
C LYS A 120 8.98 20.43 13.08
N GLU A 121 8.39 19.57 12.25
CA GLU A 121 8.66 19.57 10.81
C GLU A 121 7.79 20.58 10.05
N MET A 122 6.86 21.24 10.76
CA MET A 122 6.02 22.33 10.24
C MET A 122 5.13 21.93 9.05
N LEU A 123 4.75 20.64 8.95
CA LEU A 123 3.78 20.21 7.96
C LEU A 123 2.39 20.73 8.31
N LEU A 124 1.65 21.14 7.29
CA LEU A 124 0.24 21.47 7.49
C LEU A 124 -0.58 20.19 7.67
N PRO A 125 -1.65 20.19 8.48
CA PRO A 125 -2.53 19.02 8.62
C PRO A 125 -3.06 18.51 7.27
N SER A 126 -3.32 19.40 6.30
CA SER A 126 -3.72 19.04 4.93
C SER A 126 -2.63 18.37 4.09
N ASP A 127 -1.38 18.43 4.51
CA ASP A 127 -0.24 17.78 3.87
C ASP A 127 -0.05 16.32 4.34
N ILE A 128 -0.90 15.87 5.25
CA ILE A 128 -0.82 14.55 5.87
C ILE A 128 -2.07 13.73 5.54
N MET A 129 -1.86 12.50 5.10
CA MET A 129 -2.92 11.52 4.83
C MET A 129 -2.67 10.23 5.61
N ILE A 130 -3.69 9.73 6.28
CA ILE A 130 -3.67 8.41 6.91
C ILE A 130 -4.52 7.48 6.06
N ILE A 131 -3.90 6.43 5.52
CA ILE A 131 -4.56 5.40 4.72
C ILE A 131 -4.67 4.12 5.55
N ASP A 132 -5.89 3.69 5.81
CA ASP A 132 -6.15 2.46 6.54
C ASP A 132 -6.31 1.28 5.56
N MET A 133 -5.46 0.26 5.73
CA MET A 133 -5.54 -0.99 4.98
C MET A 133 -6.75 -1.82 5.40
N ASP A 134 -7.33 -1.57 6.59
CA ASP A 134 -8.61 -2.12 7.01
C ASP A 134 -9.77 -1.25 6.52
N ALA A 135 -10.11 -1.37 5.25
CA ALA A 135 -11.16 -0.55 4.63
C ALA A 135 -12.53 -0.68 5.33
N ILE A 136 -12.81 -1.83 5.92
CA ILE A 136 -14.08 -2.12 6.62
C ILE A 136 -14.07 -1.54 8.03
N GLY A 137 -12.95 -1.71 8.76
CA GLY A 137 -12.77 -1.20 10.12
C GLY A 137 -12.36 0.27 10.20
N SER A 138 -12.14 0.95 9.08
CA SER A 138 -11.50 2.27 9.04
C SER A 138 -12.24 3.34 9.87
N LEU A 139 -13.56 3.31 9.90
CA LEU A 139 -14.34 4.24 10.72
C LEU A 139 -14.12 4.00 12.22
N THR A 140 -14.15 2.74 12.65
CA THR A 140 -13.91 2.35 14.05
C THR A 140 -12.47 2.61 14.46
N ASN A 141 -11.51 2.32 13.58
CA ASN A 141 -10.10 2.57 13.81
C ASN A 141 -9.83 4.07 13.99
N ARG A 142 -10.38 4.92 13.11
CA ARG A 142 -10.29 6.37 13.26
C ARG A 142 -10.90 6.85 14.58
N ALA A 143 -12.11 6.37 14.92
CA ALA A 143 -12.77 6.73 16.17
C ALA A 143 -11.90 6.35 17.39
N SER A 144 -11.28 5.18 17.37
CA SER A 144 -10.36 4.73 18.43
C SER A 144 -9.09 5.61 18.54
N ILE A 145 -8.54 6.07 17.41
CA ILE A 145 -7.42 7.02 17.39
C ILE A 145 -7.87 8.36 17.97
N MET A 146 -9.02 8.91 17.55
CA MET A 146 -9.53 10.17 18.05
C MET A 146 -9.86 10.11 19.56
N THR A 147 -10.36 8.98 20.05
CA THR A 147 -10.57 8.78 21.51
C THR A 147 -9.25 8.92 22.27
N MET A 148 -8.16 8.32 21.73
CA MET A 148 -6.84 8.43 22.36
C MET A 148 -6.30 9.87 22.30
N VAL A 149 -6.46 10.57 21.17
CA VAL A 149 -6.08 11.98 21.03
C VAL A 149 -6.80 12.84 22.10
N ASN A 150 -8.11 12.63 22.28
CA ASN A 150 -8.91 13.40 23.23
C ASN A 150 -8.61 13.05 24.70
N MET A 151 -8.13 11.84 25.01
CA MET A 151 -7.72 11.45 26.35
C MET A 151 -6.39 12.07 26.79
N GLU A 152 -5.57 12.47 25.84
CA GLU A 152 -4.27 13.10 26.10
C GLU A 152 -4.36 14.63 26.24
N ASP A 153 -5.49 15.15 26.70
CA ASP A 153 -6.00 16.54 26.71
C ASP A 153 -5.11 17.63 27.37
N ASN A 154 -3.87 17.31 27.72
CA ASN A 154 -2.91 18.27 28.28
C ASN A 154 -1.96 18.87 27.22
N TYR A 155 -2.23 18.65 25.92
CA TYR A 155 -1.33 19.11 24.85
C TYR A 155 -1.88 20.35 24.12
N GLU A 156 -1.07 21.41 24.07
CA GLU A 156 -1.27 22.55 23.19
C GLU A 156 -1.27 22.07 21.72
N GLY A 157 -2.43 22.05 21.10
CA GLY A 157 -2.60 21.70 19.68
C GLY A 157 -3.53 20.52 19.46
N ASN A 158 -4.81 20.78 19.25
CA ASN A 158 -5.81 19.77 18.89
C ASN A 158 -5.49 19.17 17.53
N LEU A 159 -5.07 17.88 17.51
CA LEU A 159 -5.03 17.10 16.27
C LEU A 159 -6.45 16.90 15.75
N SER A 160 -6.76 17.51 14.62
CA SER A 160 -8.02 17.27 13.92
C SER A 160 -7.81 16.20 12.84
N ILE A 161 -8.57 15.11 12.91
CA ILE A 161 -8.53 14.02 11.92
C ILE A 161 -9.95 13.78 11.41
N HIS A 162 -10.22 14.06 10.15
CA HIS A 162 -11.53 13.81 9.55
C HIS A 162 -11.53 12.59 8.63
N MET A 163 -12.68 11.94 8.48
CA MET A 163 -12.88 10.89 7.50
C MET A 163 -13.14 11.52 6.13
N ALA A 164 -12.41 11.09 5.11
CA ALA A 164 -12.62 11.55 3.74
C ALA A 164 -14.07 11.38 3.29
N GLY A 165 -14.66 12.44 2.73
CA GLY A 165 -16.03 12.45 2.25
C GLY A 165 -17.10 12.32 3.34
N SER A 166 -16.80 12.70 4.59
CA SER A 166 -17.75 12.62 5.70
C SER A 166 -18.85 13.67 5.66
N LEU A 167 -18.61 14.83 5.08
CA LEU A 167 -19.61 15.90 4.89
C LEU A 167 -20.14 15.90 3.45
N SER A 168 -19.29 15.69 2.46
CA SER A 168 -19.63 15.60 1.04
C SER A 168 -18.69 14.59 0.37
N PRO A 169 -19.10 13.87 -0.68
CA PRO A 169 -18.21 13.01 -1.46
C PRO A 169 -16.99 13.74 -2.02
N GLU A 170 -17.10 15.04 -2.27
CA GLU A 170 -16.04 15.90 -2.81
C GLU A 170 -15.09 16.44 -1.71
N ASP A 171 -15.48 16.32 -0.44
CA ASP A 171 -14.73 16.81 0.70
C ASP A 171 -13.65 15.80 1.10
N PHE A 172 -12.53 15.82 0.41
CA PHE A 172 -11.39 14.94 0.68
C PHE A 172 -10.36 15.61 1.60
N PHE A 173 -9.86 16.78 1.24
CA PHE A 173 -8.90 17.54 2.05
C PHE A 173 -9.56 18.74 2.74
N ARG A 174 -9.18 18.99 3.99
CA ARG A 174 -9.55 20.16 4.78
C ARG A 174 -8.30 20.86 5.29
N LYS A 175 -8.29 22.19 5.23
CA LYS A 175 -7.11 23.00 5.54
C LYS A 175 -6.49 22.70 6.91
N ASP A 176 -7.31 22.56 7.94
CA ASP A 176 -6.86 22.42 9.32
C ASP A 176 -7.09 21.01 9.89
N SER A 177 -7.11 20.01 9.02
CA SER A 177 -7.41 18.63 9.45
C SER A 177 -6.69 17.60 8.59
N ILE A 178 -6.11 16.61 9.25
CA ILE A 178 -5.52 15.40 8.62
C ILE A 178 -6.65 14.58 8.02
N VAL A 179 -6.46 14.10 6.80
CA VAL A 179 -7.43 13.20 6.18
C VAL A 179 -7.16 11.75 6.57
N TYR A 180 -8.20 11.06 7.04
CA TYR A 180 -8.21 9.61 7.25
C TYR A 180 -9.08 8.95 6.19
N THR A 181 -8.56 7.92 5.52
CA THR A 181 -9.24 7.33 4.37
C THR A 181 -8.92 5.85 4.22
N SER A 182 -9.71 5.13 3.43
CA SER A 182 -9.35 3.79 2.95
C SER A 182 -8.55 3.87 1.65
N VAL A 183 -7.83 2.80 1.31
CA VAL A 183 -7.04 2.73 0.06
C VAL A 183 -7.88 3.03 -1.18
N PHE A 184 -9.11 2.51 -1.24
CA PHE A 184 -9.99 2.71 -2.41
C PHE A 184 -10.35 4.18 -2.62
N ARG A 185 -10.57 4.92 -1.54
CA ARG A 185 -10.93 6.34 -1.57
C ARG A 185 -9.71 7.24 -1.75
N ALA A 186 -8.52 6.78 -1.33
CA ALA A 186 -7.26 7.47 -1.57
C ALA A 186 -6.88 7.52 -3.05
N LYS A 187 -7.45 6.62 -3.89
CA LYS A 187 -7.13 6.57 -5.31
C LYS A 187 -7.48 7.91 -6.00
N GLY A 188 -6.51 8.48 -6.71
CA GLY A 188 -6.64 9.79 -7.35
C GLY A 188 -6.16 10.97 -6.49
N ASN A 189 -6.05 10.80 -5.17
CA ASN A 189 -5.54 11.81 -4.25
C ASN A 189 -4.09 11.56 -3.88
N GLU A 190 -3.35 12.61 -3.54
CA GLU A 190 -1.94 12.54 -3.17
C GLU A 190 -1.56 13.66 -2.21
N THR A 191 -0.58 13.42 -1.34
CA THR A 191 -0.12 14.37 -0.34
C THR A 191 1.37 14.22 -0.06
N PHE A 192 1.97 15.10 0.74
CA PHE A 192 3.41 15.05 1.03
C PHE A 192 3.75 13.92 1.99
N MET A 193 3.02 13.76 3.08
CA MET A 193 3.25 12.72 4.09
C MET A 193 2.10 11.73 4.10
N VAL A 194 2.42 10.45 3.94
CA VAL A 194 1.43 9.36 3.97
C VAL A 194 1.76 8.39 5.10
N TYR A 195 0.83 8.22 6.02
CA TYR A 195 0.81 7.16 7.00
C TYR A 195 -0.09 6.02 6.51
N ILE A 196 0.44 4.82 6.43
CA ILE A 196 -0.34 3.63 6.08
C ILE A 196 -0.46 2.80 7.35
N VAL A 197 -1.68 2.62 7.87
CA VAL A 197 -1.93 1.84 9.08
C VAL A 197 -2.56 0.50 8.76
N ASN A 198 -2.40 -0.48 9.67
CA ASN A 198 -2.88 -1.85 9.50
C ASN A 198 -2.26 -2.57 8.28
N ALA A 199 -1.00 -2.25 7.94
CA ALA A 199 -0.33 -2.81 6.77
C ALA A 199 -0.13 -4.34 6.84
N GLN A 200 -0.05 -4.94 8.04
CA GLN A 200 0.04 -6.39 8.27
C GLN A 200 -1.07 -7.18 7.56
N ARG A 201 -2.21 -6.53 7.25
CA ARG A 201 -3.34 -7.19 6.57
C ARG A 201 -3.03 -7.70 5.17
N CYS A 202 -1.96 -7.22 4.53
CA CYS A 202 -1.53 -7.75 3.22
C CYS A 202 -0.76 -9.08 3.34
N ILE A 203 -0.40 -9.50 4.56
CA ILE A 203 0.22 -10.79 4.85
C ILE A 203 -0.87 -11.78 5.28
N ASN A 204 -0.72 -13.06 4.96
CA ASN A 204 -1.71 -14.11 5.24
C ASN A 204 -3.14 -13.79 4.75
N SER A 205 -3.23 -13.03 3.69
CA SER A 205 -4.49 -12.66 3.07
C SER A 205 -5.06 -13.80 2.22
N LEU A 206 -6.39 -13.93 2.18
CA LEU A 206 -7.08 -14.83 1.25
C LEU A 206 -6.96 -14.36 -0.21
N ILE A 207 -6.65 -13.09 -0.42
CA ILE A 207 -6.47 -12.46 -1.73
C ILE A 207 -5.13 -11.68 -1.78
N PRO A 208 -3.99 -12.38 -1.62
CA PRO A 208 -2.69 -11.74 -1.38
C PRO A 208 -2.31 -10.69 -2.43
N ARG A 209 -2.61 -10.98 -3.70
CA ARG A 209 -2.34 -10.08 -4.81
C ARG A 209 -3.12 -8.77 -4.70
N SER A 210 -4.42 -8.85 -4.40
CA SER A 210 -5.27 -7.66 -4.25
C SER A 210 -4.80 -6.78 -3.10
N ASP A 211 -4.48 -7.39 -1.96
CA ASP A 211 -4.07 -6.64 -0.77
C ASP A 211 -2.65 -6.05 -0.93
N ARG A 212 -1.75 -6.73 -1.65
CA ARG A 212 -0.45 -6.15 -2.02
C ARG A 212 -0.57 -5.04 -3.06
N ASN A 213 -1.47 -5.15 -4.01
CA ASN A 213 -1.79 -4.05 -4.94
C ASN A 213 -2.43 -2.86 -4.21
N ALA A 214 -3.21 -3.12 -3.17
CA ALA A 214 -3.74 -2.06 -2.31
C ALA A 214 -2.60 -1.35 -1.57
N LEU A 215 -1.64 -2.10 -0.99
CA LEU A 215 -0.47 -1.50 -0.33
C LEU A 215 0.41 -0.72 -1.32
N PHE A 216 0.68 -1.27 -2.51
CA PHE A 216 1.33 -0.54 -3.61
C PHE A 216 0.63 0.79 -3.89
N THR A 217 -0.71 0.75 -4.01
CA THR A 217 -1.51 1.95 -4.27
C THR A 217 -1.38 2.96 -3.13
N ALA A 218 -1.41 2.52 -1.88
CA ALA A 218 -1.27 3.38 -0.72
C ALA A 218 0.11 4.06 -0.67
N ILE A 219 1.19 3.29 -0.84
CA ILE A 219 2.58 3.80 -0.84
C ILE A 219 2.75 4.88 -1.91
N THR A 220 2.21 4.65 -3.11
CA THR A 220 2.35 5.59 -4.23
C THR A 220 1.47 6.85 -4.12
N ARG A 221 0.74 7.07 -3.03
CA ARG A 221 -0.02 8.31 -2.77
C ARG A 221 0.85 9.43 -2.23
N SER A 222 2.09 9.16 -1.84
CA SER A 222 3.00 10.17 -1.31
C SER A 222 3.74 10.91 -2.42
N LYS A 223 3.94 12.22 -2.20
CA LYS A 223 4.90 13.05 -2.96
C LYS A 223 6.23 13.21 -2.21
N GLY A 224 6.28 12.89 -0.93
CA GLY A 224 7.46 13.06 -0.07
C GLY A 224 7.74 11.80 0.74
N TRP A 225 7.17 11.71 1.92
CA TRP A 225 7.47 10.67 2.91
C TRP A 225 6.37 9.65 3.07
N VAL A 226 6.76 8.43 3.43
CA VAL A 226 5.83 7.33 3.70
C VAL A 226 6.22 6.62 4.98
N LYS A 227 5.27 6.42 5.90
CA LYS A 227 5.41 5.49 7.03
C LYS A 227 4.38 4.38 6.93
N VAL A 228 4.86 3.17 6.77
CA VAL A 228 4.05 1.94 6.70
C VAL A 228 4.05 1.32 8.09
N MET A 229 2.91 1.34 8.75
CA MET A 229 2.74 0.95 10.14
C MET A 229 1.80 -0.24 10.26
N GLY A 230 2.14 -1.17 11.13
CA GLY A 230 1.32 -2.32 11.45
C GLY A 230 1.75 -2.94 12.77
N TYR A 231 1.15 -4.05 13.15
CA TYR A 231 1.45 -4.73 14.41
C TYR A 231 1.43 -6.24 14.26
N GLY A 232 2.02 -6.93 15.24
CA GLY A 232 2.08 -8.38 15.28
C GLY A 232 3.13 -8.98 14.34
N GLU A 233 3.15 -10.31 14.29
CA GLU A 233 4.17 -11.06 13.54
C GLU A 233 4.09 -10.80 12.02
N GLU A 234 2.90 -10.64 11.47
CA GLU A 234 2.71 -10.34 10.04
C GLU A 234 3.39 -9.03 9.65
N MET A 235 3.36 -8.01 10.53
CA MET A 235 4.08 -6.77 10.24
C MET A 235 5.59 -6.95 10.29
N LYS A 236 6.09 -7.79 11.20
CA LYS A 236 7.53 -8.13 11.27
C LYS A 236 7.98 -8.82 9.97
N VAL A 237 7.15 -9.70 9.39
CA VAL A 237 7.42 -10.30 8.06
C VAL A 237 7.54 -9.21 6.99
N LEU A 238 6.61 -8.26 6.98
CA LEU A 238 6.64 -7.17 6.00
C LEU A 238 7.86 -6.26 6.18
N CYS A 239 8.28 -6.00 7.42
CA CYS A 239 9.50 -5.28 7.70
C CYS A 239 10.75 -6.01 7.18
N LYS A 240 10.82 -7.35 7.30
CA LYS A 240 11.92 -8.14 6.72
C LYS A 240 11.98 -8.04 5.20
N GLU A 241 10.83 -8.06 4.52
CA GLU A 241 10.79 -7.84 3.07
C GLU A 241 11.33 -6.44 2.71
N PHE A 242 10.97 -5.42 3.48
CA PHE A 242 11.47 -4.05 3.27
C PHE A 242 12.99 -3.93 3.54
N GLU A 243 13.52 -4.62 4.56
CA GLU A 243 14.98 -4.65 4.78
C GLU A 243 15.73 -5.22 3.57
N GLN A 244 15.16 -6.19 2.83
CA GLN A 244 15.75 -6.67 1.59
C GLN A 244 15.79 -5.57 0.51
N VAL A 245 14.76 -4.72 0.44
CA VAL A 245 14.76 -3.56 -0.48
C VAL A 245 15.88 -2.58 -0.13
N LYS A 246 16.08 -2.29 1.16
CA LYS A 246 17.14 -1.41 1.66
C LYS A 246 18.53 -2.01 1.40
N ASN A 247 18.71 -3.29 1.69
CA ASN A 247 19.96 -4.00 1.47
C ASN A 247 20.36 -4.03 -0.01
N ASN A 248 19.40 -3.95 -0.92
CA ASN A 248 19.62 -3.79 -2.36
C ASN A 248 19.70 -2.32 -2.82
N ASP A 249 19.92 -1.38 -1.91
CA ASP A 249 20.04 0.07 -2.20
C ASP A 249 18.85 0.61 -3.02
N PHE A 250 17.62 0.23 -2.63
CA PHE A 250 16.38 0.56 -3.34
C PHE A 250 16.46 0.23 -4.84
N LYS A 251 16.93 -0.98 -5.16
CA LYS A 251 16.93 -1.58 -6.49
C LYS A 251 16.16 -2.89 -6.45
N LEU A 252 15.55 -3.28 -7.56
CA LEU A 252 14.89 -4.59 -7.69
C LEU A 252 15.97 -5.60 -8.14
N HIS A 253 16.40 -6.45 -7.22
CA HIS A 253 17.39 -7.47 -7.51
C HIS A 253 16.71 -8.82 -7.68
N PHE A 254 16.90 -9.44 -8.82
CA PHE A 254 16.49 -10.80 -9.15
C PHE A 254 17.73 -11.67 -9.24
N SER A 255 17.89 -12.62 -8.33
CA SER A 255 18.91 -13.67 -8.47
C SER A 255 18.58 -14.64 -9.62
N HIS A 256 17.30 -14.79 -9.90
CA HIS A 256 16.71 -15.52 -11.01
C HIS A 256 15.54 -14.70 -11.56
N TYR A 257 15.72 -14.13 -12.77
CA TYR A 257 14.61 -13.42 -13.43
C TYR A 257 13.60 -14.46 -13.94
N PRO A 258 12.34 -14.42 -13.50
CA PRO A 258 11.37 -15.45 -13.83
C PRO A 258 11.22 -15.67 -15.32
N THR A 259 11.27 -16.94 -15.74
CA THR A 259 11.09 -17.34 -17.13
C THR A 259 9.69 -17.01 -17.64
N LYS A 260 9.52 -17.03 -18.97
CA LYS A 260 8.20 -16.77 -19.59
C LYS A 260 7.11 -17.74 -19.09
N ASP A 261 7.46 -18.97 -18.82
CA ASP A 261 6.50 -19.97 -18.35
C ASP A 261 6.17 -19.78 -16.87
N GLU A 262 7.15 -19.43 -16.02
CA GLU A 262 6.91 -19.04 -14.62
C GLU A 262 6.02 -17.80 -14.54
N ARG A 263 6.28 -16.78 -15.37
CA ARG A 263 5.41 -15.59 -15.44
C ARG A 263 3.98 -15.92 -15.86
N LYS A 264 3.78 -16.85 -16.81
CA LYS A 264 2.44 -17.32 -17.19
C LYS A 264 1.75 -18.04 -16.03
N GLN A 265 2.46 -18.90 -15.29
CA GLN A 265 1.91 -19.57 -14.13
C GLN A 265 1.50 -18.60 -13.03
N MET A 266 2.28 -17.52 -12.79
CA MET A 266 1.88 -16.45 -11.87
C MET A 266 0.55 -15.82 -12.28
N ILE A 267 0.27 -15.70 -13.58
CA ILE A 267 -1.00 -15.17 -14.08
C ILE A 267 -2.12 -16.21 -13.92
N LEU A 268 -1.88 -17.47 -14.21
CA LEU A 268 -2.87 -18.55 -14.15
C LEU A 268 -3.27 -18.89 -12.71
N ASN A 269 -2.31 -18.97 -11.79
CA ASN A 269 -2.57 -19.21 -10.36
C ASN A 269 -3.39 -18.08 -9.69
N ASN A 270 -3.66 -17.02 -10.40
CA ASN A 270 -4.47 -15.87 -9.94
C ASN A 270 -5.90 -15.88 -10.48
N SER A 271 -6.21 -16.79 -11.40
CA SER A 271 -7.58 -17.02 -11.89
C SER A 271 -8.39 -17.96 -11.00
N ASP A 272 -7.77 -18.55 -9.95
CA ASP A 272 -8.38 -19.59 -9.12
C ASP A 272 -9.43 -19.08 -8.14
N LEU A 273 -9.50 -17.76 -7.92
CA LEU A 273 -10.64 -17.14 -7.27
C LEU A 273 -11.50 -16.45 -8.34
N ASP A 274 -12.56 -17.12 -8.76
CA ASP A 274 -13.52 -16.52 -9.67
C ASP A 274 -14.15 -15.26 -9.06
N GLU A 275 -14.71 -14.43 -9.91
CA GLU A 275 -15.31 -13.15 -9.51
C GLU A 275 -16.46 -13.34 -8.49
N GLN A 276 -17.13 -14.51 -8.52
CA GLN A 276 -18.19 -14.88 -7.56
C GLN A 276 -17.60 -15.21 -6.20
N THR A 277 -16.49 -15.94 -6.14
CA THR A 277 -15.80 -16.26 -4.88
C THR A 277 -15.22 -15.00 -4.23
N LEU A 278 -14.61 -14.10 -5.01
CA LEU A 278 -14.16 -12.79 -4.52
C LEU A 278 -15.30 -11.95 -3.96
N LYS A 279 -16.44 -11.92 -4.66
CA LYS A 279 -17.65 -11.20 -4.22
C LYS A 279 -18.21 -11.81 -2.94
N SER A 280 -18.28 -13.14 -2.86
CA SER A 280 -18.73 -13.86 -1.66
C SER A 280 -17.86 -13.57 -0.44
N ILE A 281 -16.53 -13.53 -0.60
CA ILE A 281 -15.59 -13.17 0.47
C ILE A 281 -15.80 -11.71 0.90
N GLN A 282 -15.99 -10.77 -0.03
CA GLN A 282 -16.25 -9.37 0.27
C GLN A 282 -17.57 -9.18 0.99
N ASP A 283 -18.62 -9.87 0.56
CA ASP A 283 -19.94 -9.84 1.20
C ASP A 283 -19.91 -10.45 2.60
N ALA A 284 -19.18 -11.55 2.81
CA ALA A 284 -18.97 -12.15 4.12
C ALA A 284 -18.20 -11.19 5.07
N ARG A 285 -17.10 -10.58 4.59
CA ARG A 285 -16.36 -9.55 5.34
C ARG A 285 -17.25 -8.36 5.73
N SER A 286 -18.10 -7.90 4.83
CA SER A 286 -19.04 -6.80 5.08
C SER A 286 -20.09 -7.16 6.13
N ARG A 287 -20.62 -8.40 6.12
CA ARG A 287 -21.55 -8.90 7.12
C ARG A 287 -20.93 -9.00 8.51
N VAL A 288 -19.71 -9.52 8.57
CA VAL A 288 -18.90 -9.61 9.80
C VAL A 288 -18.64 -8.22 10.41
N ALA A 289 -18.28 -7.25 9.59
CA ALA A 289 -18.06 -5.88 10.07
C ALA A 289 -19.34 -5.23 10.61
N LYS A 290 -20.48 -5.44 9.93
CA LYS A 290 -21.80 -4.99 10.41
C LYS A 290 -22.18 -5.65 11.73
N ALA A 291 -21.93 -6.96 11.88
CA ALA A 291 -22.20 -7.70 13.11
C ALA A 291 -21.36 -7.16 14.29
N LYS A 292 -20.05 -6.91 14.06
CA LYS A 292 -19.16 -6.28 15.05
C LYS A 292 -19.62 -4.86 15.42
N ALA A 293 -20.03 -4.05 14.44
CA ALA A 293 -20.51 -2.68 14.68
C ALA A 293 -21.84 -2.63 15.43
N THR A 294 -22.68 -3.68 15.34
CA THR A 294 -23.97 -3.78 16.05
C THR A 294 -23.89 -4.51 17.39
N GLY A 295 -22.66 -4.84 17.87
CA GLY A 295 -22.46 -5.51 19.17
C GLY A 295 -22.93 -6.96 19.20
N LYS A 296 -23.24 -7.58 18.07
CA LYS A 296 -23.55 -9.01 17.99
C LYS A 296 -22.27 -9.81 18.19
N ALA A 297 -22.18 -10.47 19.34
CA ALA A 297 -21.10 -11.41 19.61
C ALA A 297 -21.20 -12.60 18.64
N MET A 298 -20.30 -12.69 17.69
CA MET A 298 -20.10 -13.90 16.90
C MET A 298 -18.86 -14.61 17.45
N ASN A 299 -18.95 -15.93 17.67
CA ASN A 299 -17.77 -16.70 18.03
C ASN A 299 -16.88 -16.90 16.77
N ASN A 300 -15.59 -17.16 17.01
CA ASN A 300 -14.61 -17.29 15.90
C ASN A 300 -14.99 -18.40 14.90
N LEU A 301 -15.70 -19.43 15.34
CA LEU A 301 -16.13 -20.55 14.51
C LEU A 301 -17.27 -20.13 13.57
N GLN A 302 -18.27 -19.40 14.07
CA GLN A 302 -19.35 -18.84 13.25
C GLN A 302 -18.82 -17.84 12.23
N LEU A 303 -17.80 -17.07 12.60
CA LEU A 303 -17.10 -16.16 11.71
C LEU A 303 -16.39 -16.90 10.56
N MET A 304 -15.69 -18.00 10.87
CA MET A 304 -15.02 -18.84 9.87
C MET A 304 -16.02 -19.54 8.95
N MET A 305 -17.11 -20.08 9.49
CA MET A 305 -18.15 -20.77 8.71
C MET A 305 -18.83 -19.81 7.73
N GLU A 306 -19.11 -18.59 8.14
CA GLU A 306 -19.73 -17.57 7.27
C GLU A 306 -18.76 -17.07 6.18
N ILE A 307 -17.45 -16.97 6.50
CA ILE A 307 -16.41 -16.61 5.52
C ILE A 307 -16.19 -17.73 4.49
N MET A 308 -16.31 -18.98 4.91
CA MET A 308 -16.15 -20.16 4.04
C MET A 308 -17.44 -20.57 3.31
N GLY A 309 -18.57 -19.90 3.57
CA GLY A 309 -19.85 -20.23 2.94
C GLY A 309 -20.44 -21.61 3.37
N VAL A 310 -20.01 -22.11 4.53
CA VAL A 310 -20.51 -23.37 5.12
C VAL A 310 -21.56 -22.97 6.15
N SER A 311 -22.83 -23.17 5.80
CA SER A 311 -23.98 -22.99 6.70
C SER A 311 -24.22 -24.25 7.54
#